data_ea03ff85cfd32c6c5c5b223756aa26fe
#
_entry.id   ea03ff85cfd32c6c5c5b223756aa26fe
#
_cell.length_a   1.000
_cell.length_b   1.000
_cell.length_c   1.000
_cell.angle_alpha   90.00
_cell.angle_beta   90.00
_cell.angle_gamma   90.00
#
_symmetry.space_group_name_H-M   'P 1'
#
loop_
_entity.id
_entity.type
_entity.pdbx_description
1 polymer ?
#
loop_
_entity_poly.entity_id
_entity_poly.type
_entity_poly.pdbx_seq_one_letter_code
_entity_poly.pdbx_strand_id
1 'polypeptide(L)'
;QYTGMLAVDNYIDGLLMMVEFGTKDVQTVIMGASTLPYSDSHVALAAEDSANRILITKAQAADYVVGQTISLSKSNIWSDEVAKNRIITKIEDKSTDQTYLYFDGAAVSIAEGCHVSSRPWVNGAADVVAASSGSTVDNTSGKYPFIYRGKENPYANAWVNVADVLATREGSEGNYKYYMNYLPDPTKYAGGTVSSDYVKLSYEMAKDGGYVKELGKDKRYPFIRMTSVVGGSSTTYYADYYWPAQSAVCAVIAGGYLSDGRFYGPRCFYCDGAPSNSGWNRRARLS
;
A
#
# COMPACT_ATOMS: atom_id res chain seq x y z
N GLN A 1 5.14 13.28 21.86
CA GLN A 1 6.16 12.86 20.89
C GLN A 1 5.47 11.90 19.90
N TYR A 2 5.54 12.20 18.60
CA TYR A 2 4.97 11.33 17.57
C TYR A 2 5.99 10.29 17.17
N THR A 3 5.52 9.08 16.90
CA THR A 3 6.33 7.97 16.37
C THR A 3 5.82 7.58 14.97
N GLY A 4 6.51 6.66 14.28
CA GLY A 4 5.93 5.98 13.12
C GLY A 4 4.81 5.02 13.55
N MET A 5 4.03 4.49 12.60
CA MET A 5 3.00 3.48 12.89
C MET A 5 3.59 2.31 13.68
N LEU A 6 2.96 1.95 14.78
CA LEU A 6 3.36 0.82 15.62
C LEU A 6 2.60 -0.46 15.23
N ALA A 7 3.17 -1.60 15.56
CA ALA A 7 2.53 -2.89 15.30
C ALA A 7 1.19 -3.03 16.05
N VAL A 8 1.08 -2.44 17.22
CA VAL A 8 -0.17 -2.40 17.99
C VAL A 8 -1.25 -1.59 17.28
N ASP A 9 -0.91 -0.45 16.65
CA ASP A 9 -1.87 0.39 15.92
C ASP A 9 -2.43 -0.37 14.71
N ASN A 10 -1.56 -1.00 13.94
CA ASN A 10 -1.96 -1.84 12.81
C ASN A 10 -2.88 -3.00 13.25
N TYR A 11 -2.54 -3.64 14.38
CA TYR A 11 -3.36 -4.74 14.90
C TYR A 11 -4.74 -4.26 15.35
N ILE A 12 -4.81 -3.15 16.08
CA ILE A 12 -6.08 -2.60 16.59
C ILE A 12 -6.96 -2.15 15.43
N ASP A 13 -6.43 -1.41 14.47
CA ASP A 13 -7.21 -0.96 13.30
C ASP A 13 -7.87 -2.15 12.57
N GLY A 14 -7.09 -3.16 12.25
CA GLY A 14 -7.67 -4.35 11.60
C GLY A 14 -8.60 -5.17 12.48
N LEU A 15 -8.39 -5.20 13.82
CA LEU A 15 -9.31 -5.85 14.75
C LEU A 15 -10.66 -5.13 14.80
N LEU A 16 -10.65 -3.81 14.90
CA LEU A 16 -11.85 -2.98 14.91
C LEU A 16 -12.63 -3.15 13.60
N MET A 17 -11.95 -3.14 12.44
CA MET A 17 -12.58 -3.39 11.15
C MET A 17 -13.26 -4.76 11.11
N MET A 18 -12.59 -5.82 11.56
CA MET A 18 -13.17 -7.17 11.59
C MET A 18 -14.41 -7.26 12.48
N VAL A 19 -14.41 -6.58 13.63
CA VAL A 19 -15.56 -6.54 14.54
C VAL A 19 -16.71 -5.74 13.94
N GLU A 20 -16.43 -4.57 13.39
CA GLU A 20 -17.42 -3.66 12.82
C GLU A 20 -18.07 -4.23 11.55
N PHE A 21 -17.27 -4.87 10.70
CA PHE A 21 -17.76 -5.43 9.43
C PHE A 21 -18.22 -6.89 9.55
N GLY A 22 -17.98 -7.55 10.68
CA GLY A 22 -18.36 -8.93 10.89
C GLY A 22 -17.62 -9.95 10.02
N THR A 23 -16.47 -9.57 9.46
CA THR A 23 -15.68 -10.43 8.56
C THR A 23 -14.18 -10.25 8.78
N LYS A 24 -13.41 -11.31 8.53
CA LYS A 24 -11.95 -11.25 8.47
C LYS A 24 -11.45 -10.68 7.12
N ASP A 25 -12.22 -10.89 6.06
CA ASP A 25 -11.98 -10.33 4.73
C ASP A 25 -12.60 -8.93 4.66
N VAL A 26 -11.92 -7.95 5.28
CA VAL A 26 -12.41 -6.57 5.34
C VAL A 26 -12.41 -5.87 3.99
N GLN A 27 -11.65 -6.37 3.02
CA GLN A 27 -11.58 -5.83 1.66
C GLN A 27 -12.89 -6.03 0.88
N THR A 28 -13.75 -6.96 1.28
CA THR A 28 -15.10 -7.10 0.69
C THR A 28 -16.02 -5.94 1.05
N VAL A 29 -15.67 -5.19 2.09
CA VAL A 29 -16.43 -4.04 2.60
C VAL A 29 -15.77 -2.73 2.20
N ILE A 30 -14.46 -2.58 2.44
CA ILE A 30 -13.67 -1.45 1.97
C ILE A 30 -12.43 -1.99 1.28
N MET A 31 -12.28 -1.72 -0.01
CA MET A 31 -11.11 -2.15 -0.77
C MET A 31 -9.97 -1.12 -0.72
N GLY A 32 -10.31 0.14 -0.53
CA GLY A 32 -9.33 1.24 -0.58
C GLY A 32 -8.80 1.47 -2.00
N ALA A 33 -7.75 2.27 -2.13
CA ALA A 33 -7.10 2.54 -3.41
C ALA A 33 -6.07 1.44 -3.71
N SER A 34 -6.50 0.31 -4.25
CA SER A 34 -5.67 -0.90 -4.45
C SER A 34 -5.68 -1.46 -5.87
N THR A 35 -6.52 -0.91 -6.78
CA THR A 35 -6.64 -1.39 -8.18
C THR A 35 -6.29 -0.30 -9.19
N LEU A 36 -5.45 0.66 -8.81
CA LEU A 36 -5.06 1.76 -9.69
C LEU A 36 -4.01 1.32 -10.72
N PRO A 37 -4.04 1.86 -11.95
CA PRO A 37 -3.13 1.44 -12.99
C PRO A 37 -1.69 1.87 -12.67
N TYR A 38 -0.81 0.89 -12.58
CA TYR A 38 0.61 1.07 -12.41
C TYR A 38 1.34 0.11 -13.38
N SER A 39 1.35 0.52 -14.64
CA SER A 39 1.82 -0.29 -15.76
C SER A 39 2.36 0.60 -16.87
N ASP A 40 3.31 0.11 -17.64
CA ASP A 40 3.83 0.77 -18.84
C ASP A 40 2.86 0.75 -20.04
N SER A 41 1.69 0.15 -19.90
CA SER A 41 0.74 -0.02 -21.01
C SER A 41 -0.13 1.21 -21.29
N HIS A 42 -0.22 2.16 -20.36
CA HIS A 42 -1.03 3.38 -20.52
C HIS A 42 -0.16 4.51 -21.09
N VAL A 43 -0.39 4.85 -22.35
CA VAL A 43 0.47 5.78 -23.09
C VAL A 43 -0.31 6.87 -23.83
N ALA A 44 0.34 8.01 -24.00
CA ALA A 44 -0.18 9.12 -24.80
C ALA A 44 -0.35 8.72 -26.27
N LEU A 45 -1.53 8.98 -26.83
CA LEU A 45 -1.87 8.72 -28.23
C LEU A 45 -1.39 9.82 -29.17
N ALA A 46 -0.99 10.97 -28.66
CA ALA A 46 -0.49 12.11 -29.44
C ALA A 46 0.44 12.97 -28.60
N ALA A 47 1.35 13.64 -29.28
CA ALA A 47 2.17 14.68 -28.65
C ALA A 47 1.36 15.97 -28.44
N GLU A 48 1.58 16.63 -27.32
CA GLU A 48 1.06 17.96 -27.01
C GLU A 48 2.17 18.82 -26.38
N ASP A 49 2.43 19.99 -26.95
CA ASP A 49 3.38 20.95 -26.38
C ASP A 49 2.67 21.82 -25.34
N SER A 50 3.32 22.00 -24.17
CA SER A 50 2.84 22.87 -23.11
C SER A 50 1.37 22.60 -22.69
N ALA A 51 1.07 21.35 -22.33
CA ALA A 51 -0.27 20.89 -21.98
C ALA A 51 -0.40 20.46 -20.51
N ASN A 52 -1.59 20.65 -19.95
CA ASN A 52 -2.03 20.12 -18.65
C ASN A 52 -3.02 18.96 -18.83
N ARG A 53 -2.84 18.18 -19.88
CA ARG A 53 -3.68 17.02 -20.20
C ARG A 53 -2.89 16.02 -21.02
N ILE A 54 -3.31 14.77 -20.95
CA ILE A 54 -2.80 13.68 -21.80
C ILE A 54 -3.97 13.00 -22.48
N LEU A 55 -3.80 12.69 -23.78
CA LEU A 55 -4.75 11.93 -24.55
C LEU A 55 -4.42 10.44 -24.49
N ILE A 56 -5.37 9.64 -24.02
CA ILE A 56 -5.25 8.17 -23.94
C ILE A 56 -6.49 7.50 -24.54
N THR A 57 -6.49 6.18 -24.64
CA THR A 57 -7.70 5.47 -25.08
C THR A 57 -8.79 5.56 -23.99
N LYS A 58 -10.04 5.51 -24.39
CA LYS A 58 -11.18 5.48 -23.45
C LYS A 58 -11.15 4.25 -22.54
N ALA A 59 -10.66 3.12 -23.04
CA ALA A 59 -10.47 1.90 -22.26
C ALA A 59 -9.46 2.13 -21.11
N GLN A 60 -8.31 2.75 -21.39
CA GLN A 60 -7.33 3.11 -20.37
C GLN A 60 -7.87 4.16 -19.39
N ALA A 61 -8.60 5.16 -19.90
CA ALA A 61 -9.17 6.23 -19.06
C ALA A 61 -10.18 5.72 -18.03
N ALA A 62 -10.84 4.58 -18.29
CA ALA A 62 -11.77 3.95 -17.37
C ALA A 62 -11.11 3.52 -16.03
N ASP A 63 -9.80 3.35 -16.01
CA ASP A 63 -9.05 2.98 -14.81
C ASP A 63 -8.73 4.19 -13.91
N TYR A 64 -8.91 5.40 -14.40
CA TYR A 64 -8.61 6.64 -13.67
C TYR A 64 -9.88 7.31 -13.14
N VAL A 65 -9.69 8.08 -12.07
CA VAL A 65 -10.76 8.88 -11.47
C VAL A 65 -10.26 10.29 -11.14
N VAL A 66 -11.17 11.27 -11.12
CA VAL A 66 -10.85 12.65 -10.73
C VAL A 66 -10.38 12.67 -9.27
N GLY A 67 -9.34 13.44 -8.99
CA GLY A 67 -8.67 13.51 -7.69
C GLY A 67 -7.49 12.55 -7.55
N GLN A 68 -7.37 11.53 -8.41
CA GLN A 68 -6.28 10.56 -8.38
C GLN A 68 -4.94 11.22 -8.71
N THR A 69 -3.88 10.80 -8.01
CA THR A 69 -2.51 11.23 -8.28
C THR A 69 -1.90 10.38 -9.39
N ILE A 70 -1.26 11.03 -10.36
CA ILE A 70 -0.55 10.42 -11.48
C ILE A 70 0.84 11.01 -11.67
N SER A 71 1.72 10.29 -12.36
CA SER A 71 2.95 10.82 -12.97
C SER A 71 2.99 10.47 -14.44
N LEU A 72 3.65 11.34 -15.23
CA LEU A 72 3.92 11.13 -16.64
C LEU A 72 5.43 10.97 -16.86
N SER A 73 5.84 10.00 -17.68
CA SER A 73 7.24 9.64 -17.89
C SER A 73 7.52 9.31 -19.35
N LYS A 74 8.73 9.59 -19.85
CA LYS A 74 9.07 9.40 -21.26
C LYS A 74 9.34 7.94 -21.64
N SER A 75 10.12 7.24 -20.84
CA SER A 75 10.70 5.94 -21.22
C SER A 75 10.01 4.75 -20.56
N ASN A 76 9.54 4.94 -19.35
CA ASN A 76 8.80 3.95 -18.56
C ASN A 76 8.20 4.66 -17.33
N ILE A 77 7.40 3.96 -16.55
CA ILE A 77 6.73 4.55 -15.35
C ILE A 77 7.67 4.88 -14.18
N TRP A 78 8.97 4.60 -14.28
CA TRP A 78 9.94 4.75 -13.19
C TRP A 78 10.93 5.90 -13.40
N SER A 79 11.20 6.28 -14.63
CA SER A 79 12.27 7.20 -14.99
C SER A 79 11.81 8.28 -15.96
N ASP A 80 12.59 9.33 -16.07
CA ASP A 80 12.37 10.44 -17.01
C ASP A 80 10.99 11.09 -16.84
N GLU A 81 10.56 11.28 -15.58
CA GLU A 81 9.27 11.92 -15.27
C GLU A 81 9.24 13.35 -15.79
N VAL A 82 8.29 13.65 -16.68
CA VAL A 82 8.00 14.99 -17.20
C VAL A 82 6.97 15.74 -16.35
N ALA A 83 6.11 15.00 -15.67
CA ALA A 83 5.15 15.54 -14.70
C ALA A 83 5.06 14.56 -13.52
N LYS A 84 5.30 15.06 -12.32
CA LYS A 84 5.40 14.24 -11.10
C LYS A 84 4.30 14.58 -10.13
N ASN A 85 3.62 13.54 -9.60
CA ASN A 85 2.59 13.66 -8.58
C ASN A 85 1.52 14.70 -8.90
N ARG A 86 0.96 14.66 -10.11
CA ARG A 86 -0.13 15.53 -10.56
C ARG A 86 -1.47 14.95 -10.17
N ILE A 87 -2.42 15.83 -9.86
CA ILE A 87 -3.79 15.43 -9.51
C ILE A 87 -4.67 15.55 -10.75
N ILE A 88 -5.41 14.48 -11.09
CA ILE A 88 -6.41 14.53 -12.17
C ILE A 88 -7.53 15.48 -11.76
N THR A 89 -7.73 16.53 -12.53
CA THR A 89 -8.75 17.56 -12.28
C THR A 89 -10.03 17.35 -13.08
N LYS A 90 -9.93 16.69 -14.25
CA LYS A 90 -11.06 16.41 -15.14
C LYS A 90 -10.73 15.18 -16.02
N ILE A 91 -11.75 14.43 -16.38
CA ILE A 91 -11.73 13.37 -17.40
C ILE A 91 -12.77 13.73 -18.42
N GLU A 92 -12.41 13.80 -19.71
CA GLU A 92 -13.28 14.29 -20.78
C GLU A 92 -13.08 13.51 -22.07
N ASP A 93 -14.16 12.95 -22.59
CA ASP A 93 -14.14 12.26 -23.87
C ASP A 93 -13.84 13.23 -25.01
N LYS A 94 -12.84 12.88 -25.83
CA LYS A 94 -12.54 13.57 -27.09
C LYS A 94 -13.33 12.97 -28.26
N SER A 95 -13.51 11.63 -28.23
CA SER A 95 -14.26 10.87 -29.22
C SER A 95 -14.85 9.61 -28.58
N THR A 96 -15.41 8.70 -29.38
CA THR A 96 -15.94 7.40 -28.90
C THR A 96 -14.88 6.53 -28.23
N ASP A 97 -13.62 6.67 -28.59
CA ASP A 97 -12.50 5.77 -28.22
C ASP A 97 -11.31 6.50 -27.57
N GLN A 98 -11.36 7.83 -27.47
CA GLN A 98 -10.28 8.65 -26.93
C GLN A 98 -10.79 9.58 -25.83
N THR A 99 -9.97 9.75 -24.76
CA THR A 99 -10.31 10.53 -23.58
C THR A 99 -9.10 11.34 -23.15
N TYR A 100 -9.32 12.59 -22.74
CA TYR A 100 -8.34 13.42 -22.09
C TYR A 100 -8.39 13.23 -20.56
N LEU A 101 -7.22 13.03 -19.96
CA LEU A 101 -7.01 13.23 -18.52
C LEU A 101 -6.37 14.61 -18.35
N TYR A 102 -7.08 15.55 -17.74
CA TYR A 102 -6.55 16.85 -17.33
C TYR A 102 -5.95 16.74 -15.94
N PHE A 103 -4.84 17.44 -15.72
CA PHE A 103 -4.15 17.42 -14.42
C PHE A 103 -3.69 18.81 -14.01
N ASP A 104 -3.44 18.98 -12.72
CA ASP A 104 -3.02 20.24 -12.10
C ASP A 104 -1.54 20.59 -12.39
N GLY A 105 -1.14 21.77 -11.92
CA GLY A 105 0.24 22.25 -11.95
C GLY A 105 0.63 22.88 -13.30
N ALA A 106 1.93 23.09 -13.50
CA ALA A 106 2.46 23.71 -14.71
C ALA A 106 2.30 22.81 -15.94
N ALA A 107 2.01 23.42 -17.08
CA ALA A 107 1.97 22.74 -18.37
C ALA A 107 3.33 22.10 -18.71
N VAL A 108 3.30 20.95 -19.35
CA VAL A 108 4.49 20.17 -19.74
C VAL A 108 4.40 19.74 -21.20
N SER A 109 5.54 19.51 -21.86
CA SER A 109 5.57 18.89 -23.18
C SER A 109 5.43 17.37 -23.02
N ILE A 110 4.42 16.80 -23.69
CA ILE A 110 4.09 15.39 -23.71
C ILE A 110 4.39 14.85 -25.08
N ALA A 111 5.26 13.86 -25.19
CA ALA A 111 5.50 13.14 -26.44
C ALA A 111 4.43 12.05 -26.64
N GLU A 112 4.15 11.68 -27.91
CA GLU A 112 3.42 10.45 -28.20
C GLU A 112 4.16 9.27 -27.59
N GLY A 113 3.43 8.33 -26.99
CA GLY A 113 4.00 7.18 -26.26
C GLY A 113 4.47 7.53 -24.83
N CYS A 114 4.34 8.77 -24.36
CA CYS A 114 4.61 9.14 -22.97
C CYS A 114 3.69 8.33 -22.03
N HIS A 115 4.29 7.66 -21.04
CA HIS A 115 3.56 6.83 -20.08
C HIS A 115 2.82 7.67 -19.05
N VAL A 116 1.62 7.23 -18.68
CA VAL A 116 0.88 7.73 -17.53
C VAL A 116 0.65 6.61 -16.54
N SER A 117 0.97 6.84 -15.29
CA SER A 117 0.79 5.86 -14.22
C SER A 117 0.30 6.49 -12.93
N SER A 118 -0.47 5.72 -12.18
CA SER A 118 -0.95 6.14 -10.85
C SER A 118 0.20 6.29 -9.87
N ARG A 119 -0.01 7.17 -8.91
CA ARG A 119 0.79 7.34 -7.70
C ARG A 119 -0.13 7.28 -6.49
N PRO A 120 0.39 7.04 -5.28
CA PRO A 120 -0.42 7.10 -4.07
C PRO A 120 -1.19 8.40 -3.98
N TRP A 121 -2.46 8.30 -3.63
CA TRP A 121 -3.28 9.46 -3.33
C TRP A 121 -2.58 10.32 -2.27
N VAL A 122 -2.56 11.62 -2.49
CA VAL A 122 -2.01 12.56 -1.51
C VAL A 122 -2.83 12.58 -0.23
N ASN A 123 -2.21 12.86 0.91
CA ASN A 123 -2.92 13.00 2.18
C ASN A 123 -3.92 14.16 2.13
N GLY A 124 -5.08 13.97 2.74
CA GLY A 124 -6.20 14.92 2.69
C GLY A 124 -7.09 14.77 1.46
N ALA A 125 -6.74 13.92 0.49
CA ALA A 125 -7.56 13.72 -0.71
C ALA A 125 -8.84 12.92 -0.43
N ALA A 126 -8.89 12.14 0.64
CA ALA A 126 -10.06 11.34 0.98
C ALA A 126 -11.31 12.19 1.27
N ASP A 127 -11.14 13.37 1.85
CA ASP A 127 -12.26 14.27 2.20
C ASP A 127 -12.94 14.91 0.99
N VAL A 128 -12.25 14.99 -0.16
CA VAL A 128 -12.76 15.67 -1.36
C VAL A 128 -13.28 14.72 -2.43
N VAL A 129 -13.13 13.41 -2.23
CA VAL A 129 -13.60 12.38 -3.16
C VAL A 129 -14.90 11.79 -2.67
N ALA A 130 -15.98 11.89 -3.47
CA ALA A 130 -17.35 11.53 -3.07
C ALA A 130 -17.52 10.10 -2.54
N ALA A 131 -16.71 9.14 -3.00
CA ALA A 131 -16.79 7.74 -2.57
C ALA A 131 -15.80 7.38 -1.45
N SER A 132 -15.17 8.36 -0.80
CA SER A 132 -14.03 8.12 0.09
C SER A 132 -14.32 8.25 1.58
N SER A 133 -15.47 8.80 1.96
CA SER A 133 -15.75 9.25 3.34
C SER A 133 -16.11 8.15 4.34
N GLY A 134 -15.58 6.94 4.16
CA GLY A 134 -15.80 5.81 5.08
C GLY A 134 -17.13 5.10 4.91
N SER A 135 -17.92 5.43 3.87
CA SER A 135 -19.07 4.61 3.49
C SER A 135 -18.58 3.29 2.93
N THR A 136 -18.97 2.19 3.56
CA THR A 136 -18.64 0.84 3.12
C THR A 136 -19.23 0.50 1.75
N VAL A 137 -20.33 1.14 1.37
CA VAL A 137 -21.06 0.88 0.12
C VAL A 137 -20.34 1.45 -1.10
N ASP A 138 -19.62 2.56 -0.92
CA ASP A 138 -19.07 3.33 -2.04
C ASP A 138 -17.59 3.03 -2.31
N ASN A 139 -16.93 2.13 -1.54
CA ASN A 139 -15.50 1.90 -1.62
C ASN A 139 -15.09 0.44 -1.85
N THR A 140 -15.80 -0.23 -2.76
CA THR A 140 -15.50 -1.62 -3.18
C THR A 140 -14.80 -1.72 -4.53
N SER A 141 -14.62 -0.59 -5.24
CA SER A 141 -14.01 -0.55 -6.57
C SER A 141 -12.47 -0.69 -6.58
N GLY A 142 -11.83 -0.45 -5.43
CA GLY A 142 -10.37 -0.40 -5.34
C GLY A 142 -9.74 0.88 -5.91
N LYS A 143 -10.52 1.90 -6.28
CA LYS A 143 -10.02 3.12 -6.93
C LYS A 143 -9.87 4.30 -5.98
N TYR A 144 -10.63 4.35 -4.90
CA TYR A 144 -10.73 5.52 -4.03
C TYR A 144 -10.01 5.35 -2.70
N PRO A 145 -9.44 6.44 -2.16
CA PRO A 145 -8.96 6.46 -0.79
C PRO A 145 -10.14 6.38 0.19
N PHE A 146 -9.87 6.11 1.46
CA PHE A 146 -10.91 6.05 2.49
C PHE A 146 -10.41 6.54 3.84
N ILE A 147 -11.37 6.91 4.70
CA ILE A 147 -11.11 7.26 6.09
C ILE A 147 -11.77 6.21 6.98
N TYR A 148 -11.00 5.69 7.92
CA TYR A 148 -11.51 4.80 8.96
C TYR A 148 -11.17 5.34 10.33
N ARG A 149 -12.18 5.69 11.11
CA ARG A 149 -12.05 6.26 12.47
C ARG A 149 -11.04 7.42 12.54
N GLY A 150 -11.12 8.34 11.59
CA GLY A 150 -10.24 9.51 11.48
C GLY A 150 -8.84 9.23 10.90
N LYS A 151 -8.54 8.00 10.52
CA LYS A 151 -7.28 7.64 9.85
C LYS A 151 -7.51 7.49 8.34
N GLU A 152 -6.81 8.29 7.54
CA GLU A 152 -6.86 8.21 6.09
C GLU A 152 -6.02 7.02 5.59
N ASN A 153 -6.61 6.20 4.72
CA ASN A 153 -5.98 5.05 4.07
C ASN A 153 -5.18 4.15 5.05
N PRO A 154 -5.79 3.53 6.06
CA PRO A 154 -5.08 2.65 6.98
C PRO A 154 -4.39 1.46 6.30
N TYR A 155 -4.87 1.06 5.11
CA TYR A 155 -4.22 0.11 4.20
C TYR A 155 -4.47 0.51 2.74
N ALA A 156 -3.96 -0.27 1.77
CA ALA A 156 -3.89 0.04 0.35
C ALA A 156 -3.08 1.33 0.09
N ASN A 157 -3.29 2.05 -0.96
CA ASN A 157 -2.66 3.31 -1.33
C ASN A 157 -1.12 3.31 -1.34
N ALA A 158 -0.45 3.16 -0.19
CA ALA A 158 1.00 3.03 -0.06
C ALA A 158 1.37 2.17 1.15
N TRP A 159 2.47 1.41 1.06
CA TRP A 159 3.06 0.69 2.16
C TRP A 159 3.39 1.61 3.34
N VAL A 160 3.09 1.17 4.55
CA VAL A 160 3.43 1.90 5.76
C VAL A 160 4.50 1.13 6.54
N ASN A 161 5.61 1.80 6.89
CA ASN A 161 6.62 1.21 7.75
C ASN A 161 6.07 1.02 9.16
N VAL A 162 6.29 -0.17 9.73
CA VAL A 162 5.96 -0.49 11.12
C VAL A 162 7.22 -0.28 11.95
N ALA A 163 7.21 0.76 12.80
CA ALA A 163 8.42 1.34 13.38
C ALA A 163 9.04 0.51 14.53
N ASP A 164 8.24 -0.30 15.21
CA ASP A 164 8.61 -1.01 16.44
C ASP A 164 8.87 -2.51 16.25
N VAL A 165 8.96 -2.98 15.00
CA VAL A 165 9.22 -4.39 14.72
C VAL A 165 10.24 -4.58 13.60
N LEU A 166 11.05 -5.63 13.74
CA LEU A 166 11.94 -6.14 12.69
C LEU A 166 11.72 -7.63 12.50
N ALA A 167 11.64 -8.08 11.27
CA ALA A 167 11.60 -9.50 10.93
C ALA A 167 13.03 -10.04 10.82
N THR A 168 13.28 -11.24 11.35
CA THR A 168 14.56 -11.93 11.19
C THR A 168 14.38 -13.30 10.57
N ARG A 169 15.38 -13.67 9.75
CA ARG A 169 15.57 -15.01 9.23
C ARG A 169 16.85 -15.59 9.81
N GLU A 170 16.72 -16.67 10.58
CA GLU A 170 17.83 -17.31 11.31
C GLU A 170 18.05 -18.73 10.78
N GLY A 171 19.29 -19.23 10.88
CA GLY A 171 19.66 -20.57 10.44
C GLY A 171 20.39 -20.59 9.10
N SER A 172 20.28 -21.69 8.37
CA SER A 172 20.92 -21.92 7.08
C SER A 172 19.92 -22.33 6.01
N GLU A 173 20.34 -22.32 4.77
CA GLU A 173 19.53 -22.73 3.63
C GLU A 173 18.89 -24.12 3.88
N GLY A 174 17.60 -24.23 3.59
CA GLY A 174 16.78 -25.43 3.85
C GLY A 174 16.23 -25.52 5.30
N ASN A 175 16.79 -24.77 6.26
CA ASN A 175 16.42 -24.80 7.68
C ASN A 175 16.22 -23.43 8.31
N TYR A 176 15.79 -22.45 7.51
CA TYR A 176 15.50 -21.12 8.02
C TYR A 176 14.28 -21.10 8.93
N LYS A 177 14.39 -20.33 10.01
CA LYS A 177 13.32 -19.95 10.93
C LYS A 177 13.11 -18.45 10.90
N TYR A 178 11.87 -18.04 11.04
CA TYR A 178 11.44 -16.65 10.87
C TYR A 178 10.83 -16.13 12.16
N TYR A 179 11.32 -15.00 12.64
CA TYR A 179 10.85 -14.42 13.90
C TYR A 179 10.55 -12.95 13.75
N MET A 180 9.64 -12.49 14.57
CA MET A 180 9.41 -11.06 14.79
C MET A 180 10.13 -10.63 16.06
N ASN A 181 10.88 -9.54 15.95
CA ASN A 181 11.54 -8.88 17.05
C ASN A 181 10.80 -7.55 17.30
N TYR A 182 10.24 -7.40 18.47
CA TYR A 182 9.44 -6.25 18.90
C TYR A 182 10.28 -5.33 19.77
N LEU A 183 10.21 -4.03 19.52
CA LEU A 183 10.87 -2.96 20.29
C LEU A 183 9.84 -2.28 21.19
N PRO A 184 9.77 -2.60 22.50
CA PRO A 184 8.77 -2.04 23.42
C PRO A 184 8.86 -0.51 23.57
N ASP A 185 10.06 0.05 23.40
CA ASP A 185 10.31 1.49 23.41
C ASP A 185 10.79 1.93 22.02
N PRO A 186 9.90 2.44 21.15
CA PRO A 186 10.27 2.80 19.78
C PRO A 186 11.27 3.97 19.70
N THR A 187 11.50 4.70 20.78
CA THR A 187 12.54 5.76 20.82
C THR A 187 13.96 5.20 20.76
N LYS A 188 14.11 3.90 21.01
CA LYS A 188 15.39 3.17 20.93
C LYS A 188 15.67 2.54 19.57
N TYR A 189 14.88 2.87 18.55
CA TYR A 189 15.13 2.38 17.21
C TYR A 189 16.52 2.81 16.69
N ALA A 190 17.35 1.84 16.33
CA ALA A 190 18.74 2.04 15.92
C ALA A 190 19.00 1.55 14.47
N GLY A 191 18.35 2.19 13.50
CA GLY A 191 18.66 2.03 12.08
C GLY A 191 18.48 0.62 11.51
N GLY A 192 17.54 -0.17 12.06
CA GLY A 192 17.20 -1.50 11.52
C GLY A 192 18.13 -2.62 11.96
N THR A 193 18.84 -2.44 13.05
CA THR A 193 19.62 -3.50 13.72
C THR A 193 18.82 -4.03 14.92
N VAL A 194 18.75 -5.34 15.06
CA VAL A 194 18.14 -5.95 16.25
C VAL A 194 19.14 -5.83 17.42
N SER A 195 18.92 -4.84 18.27
CA SER A 195 19.70 -4.62 19.50
C SER A 195 19.14 -5.43 20.69
N SER A 196 19.81 -5.34 21.85
CA SER A 196 19.33 -5.93 23.11
C SER A 196 18.02 -5.35 23.61
N ASP A 197 17.56 -4.20 23.10
CA ASP A 197 16.29 -3.59 23.44
C ASP A 197 15.10 -4.29 22.76
N TYR A 198 15.36 -5.08 21.70
CA TYR A 198 14.32 -5.85 21.04
C TYR A 198 14.02 -7.15 21.79
N VAL A 199 12.75 -7.52 21.78
CA VAL A 199 12.26 -8.78 22.35
C VAL A 199 11.82 -9.69 21.20
N LYS A 200 12.54 -10.82 21.01
CA LYS A 200 12.10 -11.88 20.09
C LYS A 200 10.78 -12.45 20.60
N LEU A 201 9.74 -12.44 19.75
CA LEU A 201 8.45 -13.02 20.08
C LEU A 201 8.53 -14.55 20.14
N SER A 202 7.66 -15.17 20.94
CA SER A 202 7.72 -16.60 21.29
C SER A 202 7.14 -17.52 20.22
N TYR A 203 6.71 -17.00 19.07
CA TYR A 203 6.19 -17.82 17.97
C TYR A 203 7.06 -17.63 16.72
N GLU A 204 7.08 -18.67 15.89
CA GLU A 204 7.71 -18.66 14.58
C GLU A 204 6.72 -18.08 13.55
N MET A 205 7.19 -17.20 12.67
CA MET A 205 6.39 -16.71 11.56
C MET A 205 6.36 -17.73 10.42
N ALA A 206 5.38 -17.63 9.53
CA ALA A 206 5.31 -18.46 8.34
C ALA A 206 6.59 -18.32 7.50
N LYS A 207 7.13 -19.46 7.06
CA LYS A 207 8.34 -19.51 6.23
C LYS A 207 8.07 -19.22 4.75
N ASP A 208 6.84 -19.49 4.30
CA ASP A 208 6.43 -19.32 2.92
C ASP A 208 5.54 -18.10 2.78
N GLY A 209 5.59 -17.44 1.63
CA GLY A 209 4.63 -16.41 1.26
C GLY A 209 3.27 -17.01 0.96
N GLY A 210 2.20 -16.27 1.24
CA GLY A 210 0.86 -16.75 0.98
C GLY A 210 -0.23 -15.96 1.70
N TYR A 211 -1.48 -16.30 1.44
CA TYR A 211 -2.61 -15.69 2.13
C TYR A 211 -2.65 -16.07 3.60
N VAL A 212 -2.83 -15.07 4.44
CA VAL A 212 -2.80 -15.19 5.90
C VAL A 212 -3.96 -16.05 6.40
N LYS A 213 -3.62 -17.13 7.09
CA LYS A 213 -4.59 -18.04 7.73
C LYS A 213 -4.66 -17.83 9.24
N GLU A 214 -3.49 -17.72 9.89
CA GLU A 214 -3.40 -17.55 11.34
C GLU A 214 -2.35 -16.50 11.70
N LEU A 215 -2.61 -15.79 12.80
CA LEU A 215 -1.69 -14.83 13.41
C LEU A 215 -1.08 -15.43 14.67
N GLY A 216 0.22 -15.33 14.81
CA GLY A 216 0.94 -15.77 16.00
C GLY A 216 0.54 -14.98 17.24
N LYS A 217 0.82 -15.54 18.41
CA LYS A 217 0.49 -14.95 19.71
C LYS A 217 1.66 -15.09 20.69
N ASP A 218 2.13 -13.98 21.23
CA ASP A 218 3.00 -13.95 22.40
C ASP A 218 2.19 -13.52 23.62
N LYS A 219 2.32 -14.24 24.73
CA LYS A 219 1.57 -13.94 25.97
C LYS A 219 1.99 -12.60 26.59
N ARG A 220 3.25 -12.20 26.40
CA ARG A 220 3.79 -10.94 26.93
C ARG A 220 3.28 -9.73 26.14
N TYR A 221 3.05 -9.91 24.83
CA TYR A 221 2.67 -8.86 23.88
C TYR A 221 1.48 -9.31 23.04
N PRO A 222 0.27 -9.41 23.62
CA PRO A 222 -0.89 -10.04 22.96
C PRO A 222 -1.42 -9.26 21.77
N PHE A 223 -1.03 -8.00 21.61
CA PHE A 223 -1.43 -7.13 20.49
C PHE A 223 -0.38 -7.01 19.39
N ILE A 224 0.79 -7.65 19.54
CA ILE A 224 1.82 -7.71 18.50
C ILE A 224 1.65 -9.05 17.78
N ARG A 225 0.93 -9.01 16.65
CA ARG A 225 0.53 -10.22 15.95
C ARG A 225 0.93 -10.15 14.49
N MET A 226 1.73 -11.12 14.08
CA MET A 226 2.18 -11.29 12.70
C MET A 226 1.80 -12.67 12.18
N THR A 227 1.88 -12.87 10.88
CA THR A 227 1.48 -14.11 10.22
C THR A 227 2.32 -15.30 10.70
N SER A 228 1.67 -16.30 11.29
CA SER A 228 2.31 -17.55 11.71
C SER A 228 1.96 -18.71 10.78
N VAL A 229 0.80 -18.68 10.12
CA VAL A 229 0.37 -19.71 9.16
C VAL A 229 -0.21 -19.04 7.93
N VAL A 230 0.24 -19.46 6.76
CA VAL A 230 -0.37 -19.19 5.46
C VAL A 230 -1.16 -20.40 4.97
N GLY A 231 -2.01 -20.26 3.95
CA GLY A 231 -2.84 -21.33 3.40
C GLY A 231 -4.30 -20.95 3.22
N GLY A 232 -4.60 -19.65 3.29
CA GLY A 232 -5.88 -19.08 2.85
C GLY A 232 -5.90 -18.83 1.33
N SER A 233 -6.84 -18.00 0.90
CA SER A 233 -6.97 -17.49 -0.47
C SER A 233 -7.42 -16.03 -0.42
N SER A 234 -7.55 -15.39 -1.59
CA SER A 234 -8.09 -14.03 -1.71
C SER A 234 -9.55 -13.86 -1.23
N THR A 235 -10.20 -14.94 -0.78
CA THR A 235 -11.59 -14.96 -0.33
C THR A 235 -11.81 -15.75 0.95
N THR A 236 -10.74 -16.25 1.59
CA THR A 236 -10.84 -17.05 2.80
C THR A 236 -9.91 -16.55 3.90
N TYR A 237 -10.31 -16.73 5.15
CA TYR A 237 -9.62 -16.26 6.35
C TYR A 237 -9.48 -14.73 6.34
N TYR A 238 -8.24 -14.18 6.32
CA TYR A 238 -8.02 -12.73 6.32
C TYR A 238 -8.02 -12.15 4.89
N ALA A 239 -7.87 -13.01 3.88
CA ALA A 239 -7.75 -12.65 2.45
C ALA A 239 -6.60 -11.68 2.11
N ASP A 240 -5.72 -11.40 3.06
CA ASP A 240 -4.53 -10.56 2.93
C ASP A 240 -3.29 -11.42 2.70
N TYR A 241 -2.28 -10.90 2.02
CA TYR A 241 -1.08 -11.66 1.68
C TYR A 241 0.11 -11.31 2.58
N TYR A 242 0.99 -12.28 2.77
CA TYR A 242 2.20 -12.17 3.57
C TYR A 242 3.44 -12.56 2.75
N TRP A 243 4.51 -11.78 2.87
CA TRP A 243 5.83 -12.08 2.30
C TRP A 243 6.86 -12.21 3.42
N PRO A 244 7.53 -13.38 3.54
CA PRO A 244 8.51 -13.65 4.59
C PRO A 244 9.83 -12.90 4.36
N ALA A 245 10.64 -12.80 5.42
CA ALA A 245 11.96 -12.20 5.36
C ALA A 245 12.90 -12.97 4.41
N GLN A 246 13.56 -12.25 3.48
CA GLN A 246 14.55 -12.83 2.56
C GLN A 246 15.99 -12.57 3.01
N SER A 247 16.22 -11.73 4.00
CA SER A 247 17.51 -11.39 4.57
C SER A 247 17.55 -11.67 6.06
N ALA A 248 18.75 -11.63 6.67
CA ALA A 248 18.92 -11.87 8.09
C ALA A 248 18.09 -10.91 8.96
N VAL A 249 17.97 -9.64 8.55
CA VAL A 249 17.12 -8.63 9.18
C VAL A 249 16.39 -7.85 8.09
N CYS A 250 15.08 -7.72 8.24
CA CYS A 250 14.22 -7.00 7.32
C CYS A 250 13.30 -6.02 8.06
N ALA A 251 13.01 -4.90 7.44
CA ALA A 251 11.93 -4.03 7.86
C ALA A 251 10.58 -4.71 7.63
N VAL A 252 9.61 -4.37 8.44
CA VAL A 252 8.21 -4.76 8.25
C VAL A 252 7.43 -3.59 7.70
N ILE A 253 6.80 -3.78 6.56
CA ILE A 253 5.85 -2.83 6.01
C ILE A 253 4.48 -3.48 5.89
N ALA A 254 3.43 -2.70 6.08
CA ALA A 254 2.06 -3.20 6.18
C ALA A 254 1.10 -2.47 5.24
N GLY A 255 -0.03 -3.10 4.98
CA GLY A 255 -1.20 -2.50 4.35
C GLY A 255 -1.23 -2.54 2.84
N GLY A 256 -0.09 -2.71 2.17
CA GLY A 256 -0.02 -2.77 0.70
C GLY A 256 -0.02 -1.43 -0.01
N TYR A 257 -0.02 -1.44 -1.33
CA TYR A 257 -0.03 -0.24 -2.17
C TYR A 257 -1.05 -0.34 -3.32
N LEU A 258 -1.08 0.67 -4.17
CA LEU A 258 -2.18 1.04 -5.06
C LEU A 258 -2.52 0.09 -6.23
N SER A 259 -1.72 -0.94 -6.54
CA SER A 259 -1.90 -1.69 -7.79
C SER A 259 -2.02 -3.21 -7.67
N ASP A 260 -1.94 -3.79 -6.50
CA ASP A 260 -1.91 -5.26 -6.36
C ASP A 260 -3.25 -5.86 -5.89
N GLY A 261 -4.33 -5.09 -6.01
CA GLY A 261 -5.69 -5.59 -5.82
C GLY A 261 -5.95 -6.14 -4.42
N ARG A 262 -6.51 -7.33 -4.37
CA ARG A 262 -6.94 -7.99 -3.12
C ARG A 262 -5.82 -8.69 -2.34
N PHE A 263 -4.54 -8.53 -2.72
CA PHE A 263 -3.44 -8.99 -1.86
C PHE A 263 -3.31 -8.16 -0.58
N TYR A 264 -3.85 -6.93 -0.56
CA TYR A 264 -3.58 -5.92 0.44
C TYR A 264 -4.80 -5.58 1.29
N GLY A 265 -4.57 -5.64 2.59
CA GLY A 265 -5.52 -5.25 3.61
C GLY A 265 -4.81 -5.07 4.95
N PRO A 266 -5.54 -4.95 6.06
CA PRO A 266 -4.95 -4.61 7.36
C PRO A 266 -4.03 -5.69 7.93
N ARG A 267 -4.04 -6.92 7.40
CA ARG A 267 -3.15 -8.02 7.81
C ARG A 267 -2.11 -8.37 6.75
N CYS A 268 -1.99 -7.54 5.72
CA CYS A 268 -0.93 -7.66 4.74
C CYS A 268 0.40 -7.17 5.32
N PHE A 269 1.39 -8.04 5.33
CA PHE A 269 2.75 -7.71 5.76
C PHE A 269 3.76 -8.14 4.72
N TYR A 270 4.65 -7.23 4.40
CA TYR A 270 5.80 -7.48 3.56
C TYR A 270 7.07 -7.33 4.40
N CYS A 271 7.76 -8.43 4.60
CA CYS A 271 8.95 -8.52 5.47
C CYS A 271 10.24 -8.76 4.67
N ASP A 272 10.24 -8.48 3.37
CA ASP A 272 11.37 -8.80 2.47
C ASP A 272 12.31 -7.61 2.22
N GLY A 273 11.99 -6.43 2.70
CA GLY A 273 12.77 -5.23 2.46
C GLY A 273 13.88 -4.99 3.49
N ALA A 274 15.08 -4.60 3.04
CA ALA A 274 16.09 -4.07 3.96
C ALA A 274 15.56 -2.84 4.72
N PRO A 275 15.97 -2.63 5.98
CA PRO A 275 15.54 -1.45 6.75
C PRO A 275 15.88 -0.10 6.11
N SER A 276 16.92 -0.05 5.26
CA SER A 276 17.33 1.14 4.50
C SER A 276 16.53 1.38 3.22
N ASN A 277 15.64 0.46 2.84
CA ASN A 277 14.88 0.60 1.60
C ASN A 277 13.90 1.76 1.68
N SER A 278 13.92 2.61 0.67
CA SER A 278 12.95 3.69 0.46
C SER A 278 12.33 3.59 -0.93
N GLY A 279 11.17 4.20 -1.13
CA GLY A 279 10.51 4.20 -2.43
C GLY A 279 9.27 5.10 -2.42
N TRP A 280 8.82 5.48 -3.61
CA TRP A 280 7.64 6.32 -3.81
C TRP A 280 6.35 5.67 -3.28
N ASN A 281 6.31 4.34 -3.18
CA ASN A 281 5.18 3.54 -2.68
C ASN A 281 5.30 3.21 -1.19
N ARG A 282 6.25 3.80 -0.47
CA ARG A 282 6.46 3.65 0.98
C ARG A 282 6.26 4.97 1.68
N ARG A 283 5.63 4.94 2.83
CA ARG A 283 5.41 6.12 3.66
C ARG A 283 5.63 5.81 5.14
N ALA A 284 5.90 6.83 5.93
CA ALA A 284 5.72 6.82 7.38
C ALA A 284 4.32 7.38 7.70
N ARG A 285 3.69 6.85 8.73
CA ARG A 285 2.49 7.42 9.35
C ARG A 285 2.87 7.80 10.76
N LEU A 286 2.49 8.99 11.18
CA LEU A 286 2.57 9.39 12.59
C LEU A 286 1.44 8.73 13.36
N SER A 287 1.74 8.22 14.54
CA SER A 287 0.81 7.61 15.48
C SER A 287 0.99 8.19 16.89
#